data_87236d8025d9e903defec743991082bb
#
_entry.id   87236d8025d9e903defec743991082bb
#
_cell.length_a   1.000
_cell.length_b   1.000
_cell.length_c   1.000
_cell.angle_alpha   90.00
_cell.angle_beta   90.00
_cell.angle_gamma   90.00
#
_symmetry.space_group_name_H-M   'P 1'
#
loop_
_entity.id
_entity.type
_entity.pdbx_description
1 polymer ?
#
loop_
_entity_poly.entity_id
_entity_poly.type
_entity_poly.pdbx_seq_one_letter_code
_entity_poly.pdbx_strand_id
1 'polypeptide(L)'
;MKDLLYIWAIALASIFLTACDDDDFTLSPSAVLTFSADTVKVDTVFSNTPSAMRTFWAYNRNGSGLRCTSIRLERGNQSGFRVNVQGTYLGPESGYQTSDIELRKGDSLRVFVEVTPAWQNSPEPTLVEDNLVFTLESGQVQ
;
A
#
# COMPACT_ATOMS: atom_id res chain seq x y z
N MET A 1 43.40 13.86 -34.81
CA MET A 1 43.31 12.70 -33.90
C MET A 1 42.64 13.05 -32.57
N LYS A 2 42.87 14.22 -31.99
CA LYS A 2 42.20 14.62 -30.71
C LYS A 2 40.68 14.81 -30.90
N ASP A 3 40.26 15.40 -32.02
CA ASP A 3 38.83 15.65 -32.31
C ASP A 3 38.04 14.35 -32.53
N LEU A 4 38.70 13.35 -33.10
CA LEU A 4 38.11 12.02 -33.33
C LEU A 4 37.88 11.28 -31.96
N LEU A 5 38.79 11.47 -31.01
CA LEU A 5 38.66 10.93 -29.66
C LEU A 5 37.48 11.55 -28.87
N TYR A 6 37.25 12.86 -29.03
CA TYR A 6 36.13 13.55 -28.42
C TYR A 6 34.78 13.10 -28.99
N ILE A 7 34.70 12.88 -30.32
CA ILE A 7 33.49 12.36 -30.97
C ILE A 7 33.17 10.94 -30.47
N TRP A 8 34.19 10.09 -30.32
CA TRP A 8 34.01 8.74 -29.74
C TRP A 8 33.59 8.76 -28.28
N ALA A 9 34.15 9.68 -27.47
CA ALA A 9 33.76 9.83 -26.06
C ALA A 9 32.33 10.32 -25.89
N ILE A 10 31.86 11.25 -26.72
CA ILE A 10 30.48 11.75 -26.71
C ILE A 10 29.51 10.66 -27.19
N ALA A 11 29.85 9.89 -28.21
CA ALA A 11 29.05 8.78 -28.71
C ALA A 11 28.94 7.65 -27.68
N LEU A 12 30.00 7.38 -26.89
CA LEU A 12 29.96 6.40 -25.81
C LEU A 12 29.12 6.88 -24.62
N ALA A 13 29.19 8.17 -24.30
CA ALA A 13 28.40 8.76 -23.19
C ALA A 13 26.90 8.79 -23.50
N SER A 14 26.48 8.90 -24.75
CA SER A 14 25.07 8.90 -25.16
C SER A 14 24.39 7.53 -25.04
N ILE A 15 25.16 6.42 -25.02
CA ILE A 15 24.60 5.06 -24.86
C ILE A 15 24.15 4.77 -23.42
N PHE A 16 24.68 5.51 -22.45
CA PHE A 16 24.29 5.32 -21.03
C PHE A 16 23.04 6.09 -20.59
N LEU A 17 22.43 6.88 -21.48
CA LEU A 17 21.24 7.70 -21.15
C LEU A 17 19.89 7.06 -21.49
N THR A 18 19.88 5.83 -22.00
CA THR A 18 18.63 5.13 -22.37
C THR A 18 18.14 4.14 -21.31
N ALA A 19 18.53 4.33 -20.06
CA ALA A 19 17.97 3.55 -18.94
C ALA A 19 16.73 4.25 -18.36
N CYS A 20 15.74 4.61 -19.17
CA CYS A 20 14.36 4.68 -18.73
C CYS A 20 13.81 3.26 -18.83
N ASP A 21 13.78 2.57 -17.70
CA ASP A 21 12.95 1.38 -17.56
C ASP A 21 11.50 1.90 -17.58
N ASP A 22 10.80 1.74 -18.70
CA ASP A 22 9.37 2.01 -18.77
C ASP A 22 8.70 1.00 -17.84
N ASP A 23 8.24 1.46 -16.68
CA ASP A 23 7.49 0.64 -15.74
C ASP A 23 6.23 0.15 -16.42
N ASP A 24 6.25 -1.08 -16.88
CA ASP A 24 5.10 -1.73 -17.49
C ASP A 24 4.17 -2.23 -16.39
N PHE A 25 2.95 -1.69 -16.34
CA PHE A 25 1.89 -2.09 -15.41
C PHE A 25 1.05 -3.20 -16.02
N THR A 26 0.86 -4.29 -15.27
CA THR A 26 0.12 -5.45 -15.77
C THR A 26 -1.34 -5.44 -15.32
N LEU A 27 -2.23 -5.84 -16.24
CA LEU A 27 -3.64 -6.12 -15.96
C LEU A 27 -3.91 -7.62 -15.80
N SER A 28 -2.85 -8.43 -15.66
CA SER A 28 -3.01 -9.87 -15.50
C SER A 28 -3.72 -10.20 -14.18
N PRO A 29 -4.82 -10.99 -14.20
CA PRO A 29 -5.51 -11.39 -12.98
C PRO A 29 -4.69 -12.35 -12.11
N SER A 30 -3.58 -12.90 -12.61
CA SER A 30 -2.67 -13.73 -11.82
C SER A 30 -1.63 -12.90 -11.06
N ALA A 31 -1.47 -11.63 -11.39
CA ALA A 31 -0.56 -10.73 -10.71
C ALA A 31 -1.27 -10.14 -9.47
N VAL A 32 -0.77 -10.51 -8.29
CA VAL A 32 -1.37 -10.18 -6.99
C VAL A 32 -0.31 -9.60 -6.05
N LEU A 33 -0.75 -8.90 -5.01
CA LEU A 33 0.11 -8.46 -3.92
C LEU A 33 0.44 -9.64 -2.99
N THR A 34 1.58 -9.55 -2.34
CA THR A 34 1.98 -10.48 -1.27
C THR A 34 2.07 -9.68 0.02
N PHE A 35 1.39 -10.13 1.07
CA PHE A 35 1.38 -9.44 2.36
C PHE A 35 2.39 -10.05 3.33
N SER A 36 2.97 -9.22 4.20
CA SER A 36 3.84 -9.70 5.29
C SER A 36 3.06 -10.38 6.42
N ALA A 37 1.74 -10.12 6.50
CA ALA A 37 0.82 -10.73 7.43
C ALA A 37 -0.60 -10.70 6.84
N ASP A 38 -1.32 -11.81 6.91
CA ASP A 38 -2.72 -11.90 6.47
C ASP A 38 -3.68 -11.33 7.53
N THR A 39 -3.25 -11.32 8.78
CA THR A 39 -4.02 -10.78 9.90
C THR A 39 -3.11 -9.94 10.80
N VAL A 40 -3.52 -8.71 11.06
CA VAL A 40 -2.84 -7.81 11.99
C VAL A 40 -3.63 -7.77 13.29
N LYS A 41 -3.04 -8.30 14.36
CA LYS A 41 -3.64 -8.24 15.70
C LYS A 41 -3.16 -6.99 16.42
N VAL A 42 -4.11 -6.18 16.87
CA VAL A 42 -3.89 -5.07 17.79
C VAL A 42 -4.16 -5.50 19.23
N ASP A 43 -3.60 -4.77 20.18
CA ASP A 43 -3.76 -5.11 21.59
C ASP A 43 -5.17 -4.78 22.10
N THR A 44 -5.56 -5.40 23.24
CA THR A 44 -6.77 -5.02 23.97
C THR A 44 -6.58 -3.64 24.58
N VAL A 45 -7.51 -2.74 24.33
CA VAL A 45 -7.48 -1.36 24.82
C VAL A 45 -8.82 -0.97 25.44
N PHE A 46 -8.81 0.04 26.26
CA PHE A 46 -10.06 0.64 26.78
C PHE A 46 -10.75 1.47 25.70
N SER A 47 -12.06 1.62 25.84
CA SER A 47 -12.84 2.53 24.99
C SER A 47 -12.22 3.93 24.97
N ASN A 48 -12.23 4.57 23.81
CA ASN A 48 -11.62 5.88 23.56
C ASN A 48 -10.09 5.96 23.81
N THR A 49 -9.41 4.82 23.92
CA THR A 49 -7.96 4.76 24.08
C THR A 49 -7.34 4.13 22.84
N PRO A 50 -6.37 4.79 22.20
CA PRO A 50 -5.71 4.21 21.02
C PRO A 50 -4.84 3.00 21.40
N SER A 51 -4.81 2.01 20.55
CA SER A 51 -3.87 0.89 20.64
C SER A 51 -2.44 1.30 20.29
N ALA A 52 -1.49 0.43 20.56
CA ALA A 52 -0.18 0.54 19.96
C ALA A 52 -0.30 0.39 18.42
N MET A 53 0.49 1.17 17.68
CA MET A 53 0.55 1.10 16.23
C MET A 53 1.19 -0.21 15.80
N ARG A 54 0.58 -0.88 14.85
CA ARG A 54 1.10 -2.05 14.16
C ARG A 54 1.41 -1.70 12.71
N THR A 55 2.35 -2.42 12.12
CA THR A 55 2.76 -2.19 10.72
C THR A 55 2.78 -3.52 9.99
N PHE A 56 2.30 -3.50 8.74
CA PHE A 56 2.54 -4.58 7.80
C PHE A 56 2.92 -4.01 6.42
N TRP A 57 3.34 -4.89 5.52
CA TRP A 57 3.78 -4.55 4.19
C TRP A 57 3.00 -5.31 3.15
N ALA A 58 2.67 -4.62 2.06
CA ALA A 58 2.21 -5.23 0.81
C ALA A 58 3.33 -5.11 -0.23
N TYR A 59 3.73 -6.22 -0.82
CA TYR A 59 4.83 -6.32 -1.78
C TYR A 59 4.32 -6.61 -3.17
N ASN A 60 4.84 -5.91 -4.16
CA ASN A 60 4.74 -6.32 -5.54
C ASN A 60 5.92 -7.24 -5.88
N ARG A 61 5.71 -8.54 -5.87
CA ARG A 61 6.70 -9.57 -6.24
C ARG A 61 6.55 -10.05 -7.68
N ASN A 62 5.71 -9.38 -8.47
CA ASN A 62 5.48 -9.72 -9.86
C ASN A 62 6.60 -9.17 -10.76
N GLY A 63 6.61 -9.64 -12.01
CA GLY A 63 7.56 -9.19 -13.03
C GLY A 63 7.32 -7.78 -13.56
N SER A 64 6.13 -7.21 -13.30
CA SER A 64 5.67 -5.89 -13.77
C SER A 64 5.07 -5.08 -12.64
N GLY A 65 4.82 -3.79 -12.87
CA GLY A 65 4.11 -2.92 -11.93
C GLY A 65 2.66 -3.36 -11.70
N LEU A 66 2.13 -3.02 -10.53
CA LEU A 66 0.73 -3.16 -10.15
C LEU A 66 0.16 -1.80 -9.79
N ARG A 67 -1.09 -1.55 -10.16
CA ARG A 67 -1.84 -0.38 -9.71
C ARG A 67 -3.02 -0.81 -8.85
N CYS A 68 -3.09 -0.27 -7.62
CA CYS A 68 -4.26 -0.39 -6.77
C CYS A 68 -5.21 0.76 -7.10
N THR A 69 -6.34 0.45 -7.69
CA THR A 69 -7.40 1.44 -7.98
C THR A 69 -8.10 1.89 -6.71
N SER A 70 -8.12 1.05 -5.67
CA SER A 70 -8.67 1.40 -4.37
C SER A 70 -8.01 0.57 -3.26
N ILE A 71 -7.74 1.22 -2.13
CA ILE A 71 -7.40 0.58 -0.86
C ILE A 71 -8.34 1.19 0.18
N ARG A 72 -9.20 0.40 0.81
CA ARG A 72 -10.26 0.90 1.69
C ARG A 72 -10.49 0.02 2.92
N LEU A 73 -10.92 0.64 4.00
CA LEU A 73 -11.52 -0.07 5.13
C LEU A 73 -12.94 -0.50 4.76
N GLU A 74 -13.27 -1.77 4.99
CA GLU A 74 -14.56 -2.33 4.63
C GLU A 74 -15.70 -1.73 5.45
N ARG A 75 -15.51 -1.58 6.77
CA ARG A 75 -16.50 -1.02 7.70
C ARG A 75 -16.31 0.47 7.95
N GLY A 76 -15.22 1.07 7.49
CA GLY A 76 -14.94 2.50 7.62
C GLY A 76 -14.98 2.99 9.07
N ASN A 77 -15.89 3.93 9.37
CA ASN A 77 -16.00 4.54 10.70
C ASN A 77 -16.58 3.62 11.80
N GLN A 78 -17.13 2.46 11.43
CA GLN A 78 -17.83 1.60 12.38
C GLN A 78 -16.87 0.75 13.23
N SER A 79 -15.66 0.52 12.72
CA SER A 79 -14.68 -0.36 13.35
C SER A 79 -13.78 0.35 14.37
N GLY A 80 -13.63 1.67 14.26
CA GLY A 80 -12.67 2.44 15.06
C GLY A 80 -11.22 2.25 14.64
N PHE A 81 -10.95 1.50 13.58
CA PHE A 81 -9.62 1.36 13.02
C PHE A 81 -9.17 2.66 12.34
N ARG A 82 -7.91 2.97 12.52
CA ARG A 82 -7.21 4.10 11.92
C ARG A 82 -6.06 3.54 11.10
N VAL A 83 -6.12 3.74 9.80
CA VAL A 83 -5.16 3.17 8.86
C VAL A 83 -4.47 4.28 8.09
N ASN A 84 -3.15 4.18 7.98
CA ASN A 84 -2.36 5.03 7.12
C ASN A 84 -1.64 4.16 6.07
N VAL A 85 -1.86 4.47 4.82
CA VAL A 85 -1.27 3.78 3.68
C VAL A 85 -0.24 4.71 3.07
N GLN A 86 1.03 4.41 3.25
CA GLN A 86 2.16 5.18 2.68
C GLN A 86 2.06 6.71 2.91
N GLY A 87 1.64 7.12 4.09
CA GLY A 87 1.48 8.53 4.44
C GLY A 87 0.06 9.08 4.25
N THR A 88 -0.83 8.38 3.55
CA THR A 88 -2.23 8.78 3.37
C THR A 88 -3.11 8.16 4.44
N TYR A 89 -3.75 9.00 5.24
CA TYR A 89 -4.69 8.57 6.27
C TYR A 89 -6.05 8.24 5.64
N LEU A 90 -6.55 7.02 5.91
CA LEU A 90 -7.88 6.59 5.48
C LEU A 90 -8.92 7.06 6.51
N GLY A 91 -9.31 8.32 6.39
CA GLY A 91 -10.23 8.97 7.33
C GLY A 91 -11.57 9.33 6.72
N PRO A 92 -12.44 10.01 7.50
CA PRO A 92 -13.76 10.42 7.03
C PRO A 92 -13.73 11.30 5.77
N GLU A 93 -12.72 12.17 5.65
CA GLU A 93 -12.58 13.09 4.53
C GLU A 93 -12.29 12.37 3.21
N SER A 94 -11.61 11.21 3.27
CA SER A 94 -11.32 10.37 2.12
C SER A 94 -12.35 9.25 1.91
N GLY A 95 -13.41 9.19 2.72
CA GLY A 95 -14.36 8.08 2.72
C GLY A 95 -13.73 6.75 3.14
N TYR A 96 -12.70 6.80 4.01
CA TYR A 96 -11.95 5.64 4.51
C TYR A 96 -11.24 4.83 3.42
N GLN A 97 -10.81 5.51 2.36
CA GLN A 97 -10.13 4.91 1.21
C GLN A 97 -9.04 5.82 0.66
N THR A 98 -8.17 5.22 -0.15
CA THR A 98 -7.25 5.90 -1.07
C THR A 98 -7.29 5.19 -2.43
N SER A 99 -6.84 5.85 -3.49
CA SER A 99 -6.86 5.33 -4.85
C SER A 99 -5.55 5.59 -5.58
N ASP A 100 -5.42 4.96 -6.74
CA ASP A 100 -4.34 5.20 -7.70
C ASP A 100 -2.92 5.04 -7.12
N ILE A 101 -2.76 4.02 -6.27
CA ILE A 101 -1.45 3.66 -5.70
C ILE A 101 -0.71 2.75 -6.67
N GLU A 102 0.40 3.23 -7.18
CA GLU A 102 1.29 2.47 -8.06
C GLU A 102 2.38 1.80 -7.26
N LEU A 103 2.56 0.51 -7.49
CA LEU A 103 3.68 -0.29 -6.99
C LEU A 103 4.46 -0.81 -8.19
N ARG A 104 5.64 -0.27 -8.43
CA ARG A 104 6.54 -0.76 -9.46
C ARG A 104 6.99 -2.18 -9.15
N LYS A 105 7.59 -2.84 -10.11
CA LYS A 105 8.22 -4.15 -9.90
C LYS A 105 9.21 -4.11 -8.73
N GLY A 106 8.99 -4.97 -7.74
CA GLY A 106 9.84 -5.06 -6.55
C GLY A 106 9.53 -4.05 -5.45
N ASP A 107 8.59 -3.12 -5.67
CA ASP A 107 8.19 -2.13 -4.67
C ASP A 107 7.37 -2.75 -3.54
N SER A 108 7.32 -2.02 -2.45
CA SER A 108 6.51 -2.35 -1.29
C SER A 108 5.76 -1.13 -0.76
N LEU A 109 4.56 -1.38 -0.27
CA LEU A 109 3.68 -0.43 0.36
C LEU A 109 3.64 -0.69 1.87
N ARG A 110 3.93 0.34 2.66
CA ARG A 110 3.86 0.24 4.12
C ARG A 110 2.51 0.71 4.63
N VAL A 111 1.90 -0.12 5.48
CA VAL A 111 0.61 0.15 6.10
C VAL A 111 0.76 0.19 7.61
N PHE A 112 0.25 1.25 8.21
CA PHE A 112 0.19 1.44 9.65
C PHE A 112 -1.26 1.29 10.11
N VAL A 113 -1.46 0.55 11.20
CA VAL A 113 -2.78 0.25 11.75
C VAL A 113 -2.78 0.49 13.25
N GLU A 114 -3.77 1.20 13.72
CA GLU A 114 -4.13 1.32 15.14
C GLU A 114 -5.65 1.24 15.27
N VAL A 115 -6.16 1.01 16.46
CA VAL A 115 -7.59 1.06 16.75
C VAL A 115 -7.86 1.99 17.92
N THR A 116 -8.90 2.79 17.81
CA THR A 116 -9.47 3.58 18.90
C THR A 116 -10.95 3.20 19.01
N PRO A 117 -11.30 2.19 19.83
CA PRO A 117 -12.68 1.72 19.94
C PRO A 117 -13.59 2.83 20.45
N ALA A 118 -14.79 2.91 19.91
CA ALA A 118 -15.81 3.82 20.43
C ALA A 118 -16.19 3.46 21.85
N TRP A 119 -16.74 4.42 22.60
CA TRP A 119 -17.27 4.20 23.93
C TRP A 119 -18.32 3.08 23.92
N GLN A 120 -18.16 2.13 24.82
CA GLN A 120 -19.10 1.04 25.03
C GLN A 120 -19.48 0.99 26.51
N ASN A 121 -20.76 0.92 26.75
CA ASN A 121 -21.30 0.80 28.13
C ASN A 121 -21.52 -0.69 28.47
N SER A 122 -20.48 -1.51 28.23
CA SER A 122 -20.49 -2.93 28.54
C SER A 122 -19.30 -3.27 29.44
N PRO A 123 -19.46 -4.05 30.50
CA PRO A 123 -18.35 -4.55 31.30
C PRO A 123 -17.59 -5.67 30.60
N GLU A 124 -18.16 -6.25 29.55
CA GLU A 124 -17.56 -7.37 28.80
C GLU A 124 -16.67 -6.88 27.64
N PRO A 125 -15.53 -7.55 27.41
CA PRO A 125 -14.69 -7.27 26.26
C PRO A 125 -15.46 -7.48 24.95
N THR A 126 -15.30 -6.54 24.01
CA THR A 126 -15.90 -6.64 22.67
C THR A 126 -14.79 -6.79 21.62
N LEU A 127 -14.93 -7.79 20.76
CA LEU A 127 -14.05 -7.96 19.61
C LEU A 127 -14.41 -6.92 18.54
N VAL A 128 -13.41 -6.19 18.07
CA VAL A 128 -13.53 -5.24 16.96
C VAL A 128 -12.66 -5.74 15.81
N GLU A 129 -13.25 -5.88 14.64
CA GLU A 129 -12.59 -6.37 13.43
C GLU A 129 -12.95 -5.49 12.23
N ASP A 130 -12.03 -5.40 11.28
CA ASP A 130 -12.27 -4.79 9.97
C ASP A 130 -11.36 -5.46 8.94
N ASN A 131 -11.68 -5.29 7.67
CA ASN A 131 -10.84 -5.70 6.56
C ASN A 131 -10.29 -4.47 5.83
N LEU A 132 -9.02 -4.52 5.51
CA LEU A 132 -8.42 -3.57 4.57
C LEU A 132 -8.41 -4.22 3.19
N VAL A 133 -9.22 -3.70 2.30
CA VAL A 133 -9.48 -4.26 0.98
C VAL A 133 -8.64 -3.55 -0.07
N PHE A 134 -7.83 -4.30 -0.80
CA PHE A 134 -7.04 -3.85 -1.94
C PHE A 134 -7.73 -4.26 -3.23
N THR A 135 -8.04 -3.31 -4.09
CA THR A 135 -8.58 -3.58 -5.43
C THR A 135 -7.53 -3.19 -6.46
N LEU A 136 -7.10 -4.16 -7.26
CA LEU A 136 -6.14 -3.95 -8.33
C LEU A 136 -6.84 -3.53 -9.63
N GLU A 137 -6.12 -2.83 -10.50
CA GLU A 137 -6.61 -2.43 -11.83
C GLU A 137 -7.02 -3.62 -12.71
N SER A 138 -6.43 -4.80 -12.47
CA SER A 138 -6.85 -6.06 -13.08
C SER A 138 -8.24 -6.57 -12.65
N GLY A 139 -8.88 -5.91 -11.68
CA GLY A 139 -10.13 -6.35 -11.06
C GLY A 139 -9.96 -7.35 -9.91
N GLN A 140 -8.74 -7.74 -9.59
CA GLN A 140 -8.49 -8.60 -8.43
C GLN A 140 -8.73 -7.83 -7.13
N VAL A 141 -9.37 -8.50 -6.16
CA VAL A 141 -9.67 -7.99 -4.82
C VAL A 141 -8.99 -8.89 -3.80
N GLN A 142 -8.25 -8.28 -2.92
CA GLN A 142 -7.48 -8.95 -1.86
C GLN A 142 -7.74 -8.30 -0.49
#